data_3c2cf4465145a670339b5990619a18ac
#
_entry.id   3c2cf4465145a670339b5990619a18ac
#
_cell.length_a   1.000
_cell.length_b   1.000
_cell.length_c   1.000
_cell.angle_alpha   90.00
_cell.angle_beta   90.00
_cell.angle_gamma   90.00
#
_symmetry.space_group_name_H-M   'P 1'
#
loop_
_entity.id
_entity.type
_entity.pdbx_description
1 polymer ?
#
loop_
_entity_poly.entity_id
_entity_poly.type
_entity_poly.pdbx_seq_one_letter_code
_entity_poly.pdbx_strand_id
1 'polypeptide(L)'
;MSHYRVLIPTTNPSRTGPLLKAVSPFLNAEDSRGTLLGVIEMAPERPLSEGVEVARAYRALLSRITRYAERGPGELRGQVRIAHVAAQGIREAVLETDTNLLVLEAASQTPRRDGLWVNAVEDLLVDPPCDVALVRPDTAPIRSVLVPVRGGPSAQLALRLAATVCKETGAELCVLHIFNPRISAESQKREESAFLKLSSTVDVPVRRITLLSASVREAIIREAAQHQMVVLGATLSLMHRPMVLGATPVAIATAAIPP
;
A
#
# COMPACT_ATOMS: atom_id res chain seq x y z
N MET A 1 1.25 -16.39 -11.95
CA MET A 1 2.08 -15.22 -11.52
C MET A 1 1.18 -13.99 -11.55
N SER A 2 1.24 -13.14 -10.55
CA SER A 2 0.37 -11.96 -10.52
C SER A 2 1.02 -10.86 -11.35
N HIS A 3 0.41 -10.51 -12.49
CA HIS A 3 0.83 -9.35 -13.28
C HIS A 3 0.27 -8.08 -12.63
N TYR A 4 1.14 -7.18 -12.21
CA TYR A 4 0.72 -5.93 -11.60
C TYR A 4 0.63 -4.81 -12.63
N ARG A 5 -0.51 -4.15 -12.67
CA ARG A 5 -0.69 -2.85 -13.30
C ARG A 5 -0.86 -1.84 -12.18
N VAL A 6 0.24 -1.17 -11.87
CA VAL A 6 0.35 -0.30 -10.69
C VAL A 6 0.13 1.16 -11.07
N LEU A 7 -0.78 1.85 -10.41
CA LEU A 7 -0.92 3.30 -10.48
C LEU A 7 -0.38 3.95 -9.20
N ILE A 8 0.49 4.93 -9.35
CA ILE A 8 1.13 5.65 -8.24
C ILE A 8 0.84 7.14 -8.41
N PRO A 9 -0.26 7.65 -7.85
CA PRO A 9 -0.58 9.06 -7.95
C PRO A 9 0.28 9.90 -6.99
N THR A 10 0.63 11.09 -7.43
CA THR A 10 1.40 12.06 -6.65
C THR A 10 1.00 13.49 -6.97
N THR A 11 0.93 14.33 -5.96
CA THR A 11 0.82 15.80 -6.10
C THR A 11 2.19 16.48 -6.06
N ASN A 12 3.24 15.74 -5.72
CA ASN A 12 4.62 16.26 -5.67
C ASN A 12 5.62 15.27 -6.25
N PRO A 13 5.82 15.27 -7.58
CA PRO A 13 6.73 14.34 -8.23
C PRO A 13 8.16 14.35 -7.70
N SER A 14 8.66 15.47 -7.18
CA SER A 14 10.02 15.59 -6.64
C SER A 14 10.26 14.72 -5.39
N ARG A 15 9.20 14.24 -4.73
CA ARG A 15 9.27 13.48 -3.48
C ARG A 15 8.92 11.99 -3.62
N THR A 16 8.78 11.50 -4.85
CA THR A 16 8.32 10.12 -5.11
C THR A 16 9.41 9.05 -4.94
N GLY A 17 10.68 9.43 -4.79
CA GLY A 17 11.79 8.48 -4.73
C GLY A 17 11.60 7.34 -3.70
N PRO A 18 11.35 7.63 -2.42
CA PRO A 18 11.12 6.59 -1.41
C PRO A 18 9.90 5.70 -1.73
N LEU A 19 8.81 6.30 -2.25
CA LEU A 19 7.62 5.56 -2.64
C LEU A 19 7.90 4.62 -3.81
N LEU A 20 8.60 5.10 -4.86
CA LEU A 20 8.99 4.27 -5.99
C LEU A 20 9.91 3.12 -5.56
N LYS A 21 10.82 3.36 -4.61
CA LYS A 21 11.64 2.29 -4.04
C LYS A 21 10.79 1.24 -3.32
N ALA A 22 9.80 1.65 -2.53
CA ALA A 22 8.89 0.73 -1.83
C ALA A 22 8.01 -0.07 -2.80
N VAL A 23 7.68 0.49 -3.97
CA VAL A 23 6.81 -0.12 -4.99
C VAL A 23 7.61 -0.92 -6.03
N SER A 24 8.92 -0.73 -6.11
CA SER A 24 9.78 -1.41 -7.11
C SER A 24 9.60 -2.93 -7.19
N PRO A 25 9.34 -3.69 -6.08
CA PRO A 25 9.06 -5.11 -6.19
C PRO A 25 7.85 -5.47 -7.07
N PHE A 26 6.85 -4.60 -7.12
CA PHE A 26 5.66 -4.80 -7.95
C PHE A 26 5.90 -4.39 -9.41
N LEU A 27 6.88 -3.52 -9.66
CA LEU A 27 7.26 -3.07 -11.00
C LEU A 27 8.28 -4.00 -11.66
N ASN A 28 9.06 -4.72 -10.86
CA ASN A 28 10.07 -5.66 -11.36
C ASN A 28 9.51 -7.04 -11.70
N ALA A 29 8.31 -7.38 -11.24
CA ALA A 29 7.67 -8.62 -11.60
C ALA A 29 7.42 -8.68 -13.12
N GLU A 30 7.62 -9.85 -13.71
CA GLU A 30 7.51 -10.11 -15.13
C GLU A 30 6.13 -9.65 -15.67
N ASP A 31 6.10 -8.94 -16.79
CA ASP A 31 4.90 -8.33 -17.40
C ASP A 31 4.17 -7.26 -16.57
N SER A 32 4.81 -6.75 -15.52
CA SER A 32 4.23 -5.67 -14.74
C SER A 32 4.40 -4.31 -15.42
N ARG A 33 3.40 -3.44 -15.24
CA ARG A 33 3.40 -2.07 -15.77
C ARG A 33 3.09 -1.10 -14.65
N GLY A 34 3.82 0.00 -14.62
CA GLY A 34 3.61 1.09 -13.67
C GLY A 34 3.23 2.39 -14.37
N THR A 35 2.34 3.14 -13.75
CA THR A 35 2.03 4.52 -14.14
C THR A 35 2.27 5.43 -12.94
N LEU A 36 3.24 6.33 -13.06
CA LEU A 36 3.43 7.43 -12.12
C LEU A 36 2.55 8.60 -12.57
N LEU A 37 1.48 8.85 -11.84
CA LEU A 37 0.46 9.85 -12.18
C LEU A 37 0.69 11.15 -11.41
N GLY A 38 1.12 12.21 -12.08
CA GLY A 38 1.09 13.57 -11.53
C GLY A 38 -0.34 14.11 -11.56
N VAL A 39 -0.89 14.44 -10.40
CA VAL A 39 -2.24 14.99 -10.30
C VAL A 39 -2.14 16.48 -9.99
N ILE A 40 -2.79 17.28 -10.81
CA ILE A 40 -2.92 18.73 -10.64
C ILE A 40 -4.38 19.04 -10.37
N GLU A 41 -4.65 19.46 -9.15
CA GLU A 41 -6.00 19.82 -8.74
C GLU A 41 -6.22 21.31 -8.95
N MET A 42 -7.30 21.65 -9.63
CA MET A 42 -7.72 23.01 -9.94
C MET A 42 -8.98 23.35 -9.17
N ALA A 43 -9.05 24.57 -8.63
CA ALA A 43 -10.28 25.04 -7.99
C ALA A 43 -11.47 24.96 -8.96
N PRO A 44 -12.68 24.62 -8.48
CA PRO A 44 -13.85 24.44 -9.36
C PRO A 44 -14.18 25.66 -10.23
N GLU A 45 -13.85 26.86 -9.76
CA GLU A 45 -14.12 28.13 -10.44
C GLU A 45 -13.09 28.42 -11.56
N ARG A 46 -11.98 27.70 -11.61
CA ARG A 46 -10.91 27.89 -12.60
C ARG A 46 -11.02 26.88 -13.72
N PRO A 47 -10.90 27.28 -14.98
CA PRO A 47 -10.91 26.35 -16.10
C PRO A 47 -9.66 25.44 -16.04
N LEU A 48 -9.81 24.15 -16.40
CA LEU A 48 -8.72 23.18 -16.39
C LEU A 48 -7.56 23.60 -17.33
N SER A 49 -7.82 24.40 -18.34
CA SER A 49 -6.81 24.92 -19.26
C SER A 49 -5.73 25.76 -18.57
N GLU A 50 -6.03 26.38 -17.45
CA GLU A 50 -5.03 27.13 -16.67
C GLU A 50 -3.97 26.23 -16.02
N GLY A 51 -4.25 24.95 -15.84
CA GLY A 51 -3.30 23.95 -15.34
C GLY A 51 -2.28 23.47 -16.38
N VAL A 52 -2.40 23.85 -17.66
CA VAL A 52 -1.58 23.30 -18.76
C VAL A 52 -0.09 23.60 -18.60
N GLU A 53 0.30 24.79 -18.15
CA GLU A 53 1.71 25.13 -17.93
C GLU A 53 2.29 24.29 -16.79
N VAL A 54 1.55 24.12 -15.69
CA VAL A 54 1.96 23.25 -14.57
C VAL A 54 2.07 21.81 -15.07
N ALA A 55 1.13 21.34 -15.87
CA ALA A 55 1.15 20.01 -16.46
C ALA A 55 2.37 19.77 -17.36
N ARG A 56 2.82 20.78 -18.10
CA ARG A 56 4.04 20.71 -18.92
C ARG A 56 5.28 20.50 -18.04
N ALA A 57 5.40 21.26 -16.95
CA ALA A 57 6.49 21.12 -16.00
C ALA A 57 6.48 19.72 -15.31
N TYR A 58 5.30 19.24 -14.92
CA TYR A 58 5.11 17.92 -14.34
C TYR A 58 5.52 16.81 -15.31
N ARG A 59 5.09 16.89 -16.60
CA ARG A 59 5.48 15.89 -17.61
C ARG A 59 7.00 15.81 -17.78
N ALA A 60 7.69 16.93 -17.84
CA ALA A 60 9.14 16.96 -17.94
C ALA A 60 9.80 16.31 -16.72
N LEU A 61 9.31 16.58 -15.52
CA LEU A 61 9.82 15.98 -14.28
C LEU A 61 9.53 14.49 -14.21
N LEU A 62 8.31 14.06 -14.50
CA LEU A 62 7.93 12.64 -14.52
C LEU A 62 8.77 11.84 -15.53
N SER A 63 8.99 12.38 -16.73
CA SER A 63 9.85 11.74 -17.76
C SER A 63 11.30 11.57 -17.30
N ARG A 64 11.82 12.45 -16.45
CA ARG A 64 13.13 12.28 -15.84
C ARG A 64 13.14 11.19 -14.79
N ILE A 65 12.11 11.16 -13.94
CA ILE A 65 11.98 10.18 -12.86
C ILE A 65 11.80 8.78 -13.43
N THR A 66 10.91 8.60 -14.41
CA THR A 66 10.64 7.29 -14.99
C THR A 66 11.85 6.73 -15.72
N ARG A 67 12.57 7.53 -16.52
CA ARG A 67 13.83 7.10 -17.15
C ARG A 67 14.90 6.67 -16.15
N TYR A 68 14.94 7.27 -14.96
CA TYR A 68 15.87 6.87 -13.93
C TYR A 68 15.44 5.57 -13.23
N ALA A 69 14.15 5.31 -13.16
CA ALA A 69 13.55 4.12 -12.54
C ALA A 69 13.51 2.89 -13.49
N GLU A 70 13.66 3.08 -14.81
CA GLU A 70 13.64 2.02 -15.86
C GLU A 70 14.85 1.05 -15.81
N ARG A 71 15.46 0.87 -14.66
CA ARG A 71 16.56 -0.08 -14.47
C ARG A 71 16.08 -1.52 -14.19
N GLY A 72 14.77 -1.74 -14.10
CA GLY A 72 14.14 -3.03 -13.91
C GLY A 72 13.43 -3.54 -15.18
N PRO A 73 12.99 -4.80 -15.21
CA PRO A 73 12.31 -5.41 -16.35
C PRO A 73 10.91 -4.86 -16.62
N GLY A 74 10.30 -4.20 -15.64
CA GLY A 74 8.96 -3.63 -15.76
C GLY A 74 8.97 -2.22 -16.37
N GLU A 75 7.90 -1.90 -17.10
CA GLU A 75 7.72 -0.59 -17.70
C GLU A 75 7.11 0.41 -16.72
N LEU A 76 7.74 1.57 -16.49
CA LEU A 76 7.19 2.69 -15.71
C LEU A 76 6.98 3.92 -16.61
N ARG A 77 5.72 4.34 -16.76
CA ARG A 77 5.35 5.51 -17.56
C ARG A 77 4.96 6.69 -16.67
N GLY A 78 5.27 7.91 -17.11
CA GLY A 78 4.79 9.14 -16.48
C GLY A 78 3.55 9.66 -17.18
N GLN A 79 2.49 9.96 -16.42
CA GLN A 79 1.26 10.58 -16.91
C GLN A 79 0.90 11.77 -16.04
N VAL A 80 0.25 12.80 -16.63
CA VAL A 80 -0.25 13.96 -15.89
C VAL A 80 -1.73 14.13 -16.15
N ARG A 81 -2.48 14.37 -15.08
CA ARG A 81 -3.90 14.66 -15.12
C ARG A 81 -4.21 15.96 -14.40
N ILE A 82 -5.03 16.78 -15.02
CA ILE A 82 -5.61 17.99 -14.43
C ILE A 82 -7.07 17.67 -14.12
N ALA A 83 -7.51 17.91 -12.91
CA ALA A 83 -8.87 17.62 -12.46
C ALA A 83 -9.33 18.66 -11.43
N HIS A 84 -10.64 18.84 -11.28
CA HIS A 84 -11.20 19.64 -10.18
C HIS A 84 -11.24 18.84 -8.87
N VAL A 85 -11.30 17.51 -8.95
CA VAL A 85 -11.28 16.60 -7.80
C VAL A 85 -10.22 15.53 -8.06
N ALA A 86 -9.18 15.52 -7.26
CA ALA A 86 -8.05 14.63 -7.45
C ALA A 86 -8.47 13.14 -7.42
N ALA A 87 -9.36 12.76 -6.50
CA ALA A 87 -9.88 11.39 -6.41
C ALA A 87 -10.57 10.94 -7.71
N GLN A 88 -11.37 11.81 -8.33
CA GLN A 88 -12.00 11.51 -9.59
C GLN A 88 -10.97 11.32 -10.71
N GLY A 89 -10.00 12.23 -10.83
CA GLY A 89 -8.94 12.11 -11.82
C GLY A 89 -8.11 10.83 -11.67
N ILE A 90 -7.91 10.36 -10.42
CA ILE A 90 -7.23 9.08 -10.14
C ILE A 90 -8.12 7.89 -10.56
N ARG A 91 -9.43 7.90 -10.24
CA ARG A 91 -10.37 6.84 -10.66
C ARG A 91 -10.41 6.67 -12.18
N GLU A 92 -10.50 7.77 -12.91
CA GLU A 92 -10.46 7.75 -14.37
C GLU A 92 -9.15 7.14 -14.89
N ALA A 93 -8.01 7.53 -14.31
CA ALA A 93 -6.71 6.97 -14.68
C ALA A 93 -6.60 5.46 -14.37
N VAL A 94 -7.19 4.99 -13.26
CA VAL A 94 -7.26 3.54 -12.94
C VAL A 94 -7.97 2.78 -14.05
N LEU A 95 -9.10 3.30 -14.55
CA LEU A 95 -9.86 2.67 -15.63
C LEU A 95 -9.10 2.69 -16.96
N GLU A 96 -8.51 3.84 -17.31
CA GLU A 96 -7.77 4.01 -18.58
C GLU A 96 -6.52 3.13 -18.67
N THR A 97 -5.86 2.88 -17.54
CA THR A 97 -4.63 2.09 -17.49
C THR A 97 -4.87 0.62 -17.09
N ASP A 98 -6.14 0.24 -16.93
CA ASP A 98 -6.54 -1.10 -16.46
C ASP A 98 -5.79 -1.52 -15.19
N THR A 99 -5.64 -0.56 -14.27
CA THR A 99 -4.88 -0.72 -13.02
C THR A 99 -5.54 -1.75 -12.11
N ASN A 100 -4.75 -2.66 -11.54
CA ASN A 100 -5.21 -3.63 -10.54
C ASN A 100 -4.62 -3.39 -9.15
N LEU A 101 -3.63 -2.50 -9.02
CA LEU A 101 -3.07 -2.08 -7.73
C LEU A 101 -2.85 -0.57 -7.71
N LEU A 102 -3.64 0.14 -6.92
CA LEU A 102 -3.46 1.56 -6.63
C LEU A 102 -2.58 1.72 -5.39
N VAL A 103 -1.46 2.41 -5.52
CA VAL A 103 -0.54 2.65 -4.41
C VAL A 103 -0.59 4.11 -3.99
N LEU A 104 -1.09 4.35 -2.78
CA LEU A 104 -1.21 5.66 -2.17
C LEU A 104 -0.13 5.85 -1.10
N GLU A 105 0.47 7.04 -1.05
CA GLU A 105 1.36 7.40 0.04
C GLU A 105 0.54 7.78 1.28
N ALA A 106 0.80 7.11 2.41
CA ALA A 106 0.21 7.49 3.69
C ALA A 106 0.71 8.88 4.08
N ALA A 107 -0.21 9.76 4.49
CA ALA A 107 0.15 11.08 4.97
C ALA A 107 1.14 10.97 6.15
N SER A 108 2.26 11.69 6.08
CA SER A 108 3.15 11.86 7.23
C SER A 108 2.37 12.64 8.33
N GLN A 109 2.69 12.41 9.61
CA GLN A 109 2.01 13.05 10.75
C GLN A 109 2.14 14.59 10.79
N THR A 110 2.99 15.18 9.98
CA THR A 110 3.02 16.63 9.78
C THR A 110 1.80 17.03 8.96
N PRO A 111 0.91 17.90 9.48
CA PRO A 111 -0.20 18.43 8.71
C PRO A 111 0.39 19.14 7.49
N ARG A 112 0.33 18.50 6.35
CA ARG A 112 0.64 19.17 5.08
C ARG A 112 -0.47 20.20 4.86
N ARG A 113 -0.08 21.38 4.40
CA ARG A 113 -1.03 22.43 4.00
C ARG A 113 -1.95 22.02 2.83
N ASP A 114 -1.75 20.83 2.29
CA ASP A 114 -2.47 20.27 1.12
C ASP A 114 -3.61 19.35 1.61
N GLY A 115 -4.59 19.91 2.32
CA GLY A 115 -5.78 19.17 2.79
C GLY A 115 -6.54 18.42 1.69
N LEU A 116 -6.41 18.89 0.45
CA LEU A 116 -7.00 18.27 -0.74
C LEU A 116 -6.51 16.84 -1.00
N TRP A 117 -5.21 16.57 -0.80
CA TRP A 117 -4.66 15.21 -0.98
C TRP A 117 -5.17 14.23 0.08
N VAL A 118 -5.32 14.65 1.32
CA VAL A 118 -5.86 13.82 2.39
C VAL A 118 -7.29 13.41 2.05
N ASN A 119 -8.12 14.34 1.61
CA ASN A 119 -9.50 14.06 1.19
C ASN A 119 -9.53 13.09 0.00
N ALA A 120 -8.65 13.25 -0.99
CA ALA A 120 -8.58 12.35 -2.12
C ALA A 120 -8.22 10.92 -1.73
N VAL A 121 -7.29 10.73 -0.78
CA VAL A 121 -6.96 9.42 -0.24
C VAL A 121 -8.15 8.81 0.50
N GLU A 122 -8.83 9.59 1.34
CA GLU A 122 -10.03 9.12 2.06
C GLU A 122 -11.14 8.69 1.08
N ASP A 123 -11.42 9.48 0.06
CA ASP A 123 -12.44 9.18 -0.97
C ASP A 123 -12.13 7.90 -1.74
N LEU A 124 -10.85 7.70 -2.09
CA LEU A 124 -10.40 6.49 -2.80
C LEU A 124 -10.45 5.24 -1.94
N LEU A 125 -10.28 5.40 -0.64
CA LEU A 125 -10.38 4.29 0.29
C LEU A 125 -11.83 3.92 0.63
N VAL A 126 -12.77 4.86 0.63
CA VAL A 126 -14.22 4.60 0.87
C VAL A 126 -14.82 3.73 -0.21
N ASP A 127 -14.47 3.99 -1.47
CA ASP A 127 -14.96 3.24 -2.63
C ASP A 127 -13.76 2.98 -3.57
N PRO A 128 -12.95 1.96 -3.26
CA PRO A 128 -11.72 1.70 -4.00
C PRO A 128 -12.00 1.16 -5.40
N PRO A 129 -11.40 1.74 -6.45
CA PRO A 129 -11.62 1.31 -7.84
C PRO A 129 -10.93 -0.02 -8.17
N CYS A 130 -9.97 -0.45 -7.36
CA CYS A 130 -9.23 -1.69 -7.47
C CYS A 130 -8.60 -2.04 -6.11
N ASP A 131 -7.70 -3.04 -6.03
CA ASP A 131 -6.90 -3.28 -4.83
C ASP A 131 -6.09 -2.01 -4.48
N VAL A 132 -6.09 -1.59 -3.22
CA VAL A 132 -5.39 -0.38 -2.75
C VAL A 132 -4.36 -0.75 -1.70
N ALA A 133 -3.13 -0.27 -1.88
CA ALA A 133 -2.08 -0.29 -0.88
C ALA A 133 -1.79 1.14 -0.39
N LEU A 134 -1.98 1.37 0.90
CA LEU A 134 -1.54 2.59 1.55
C LEU A 134 -0.14 2.37 2.11
N VAL A 135 0.85 3.06 1.55
CA VAL A 135 2.27 2.83 1.83
C VAL A 135 2.86 4.01 2.58
N ARG A 136 3.53 3.70 3.67
CA ARG A 136 4.45 4.61 4.35
C ARG A 136 5.86 4.19 3.98
N PRO A 137 6.50 4.89 3.05
CA PRO A 137 7.80 4.46 2.54
C PRO A 137 8.90 4.70 3.57
N ASP A 138 9.85 3.75 3.63
CA ASP A 138 11.12 3.87 4.33
C ASP A 138 12.26 3.62 3.35
N THR A 139 13.44 4.08 3.69
CA THR A 139 14.67 3.91 2.88
C THR A 139 15.51 2.72 3.34
N ALA A 140 15.23 2.14 4.50
CA ALA A 140 15.95 0.99 5.03
C ALA A 140 15.86 -0.24 4.10
N PRO A 141 16.91 -1.07 4.01
CA PRO A 141 16.86 -2.34 3.29
C PRO A 141 15.86 -3.29 3.96
N ILE A 142 14.98 -3.91 3.17
CA ILE A 142 13.99 -4.87 3.65
C ILE A 142 14.68 -6.25 3.74
N ARG A 143 14.79 -6.80 4.95
CA ARG A 143 15.36 -8.13 5.20
C ARG A 143 14.31 -9.11 5.72
N SER A 144 13.26 -8.61 6.35
CA SER A 144 12.13 -9.39 6.81
C SER A 144 10.84 -8.59 6.72
N VAL A 145 9.77 -9.28 6.35
CA VAL A 145 8.42 -8.73 6.20
C VAL A 145 7.48 -9.48 7.15
N LEU A 146 6.85 -8.76 8.06
CA LEU A 146 5.83 -9.31 8.96
C LEU A 146 4.44 -9.11 8.38
N VAL A 147 3.64 -10.17 8.33
CA VAL A 147 2.23 -10.12 7.93
C VAL A 147 1.35 -10.70 9.04
N PRO A 148 0.80 -9.86 9.90
CA PRO A 148 -0.21 -10.30 10.85
C PRO A 148 -1.51 -10.66 10.11
N VAL A 149 -2.01 -11.88 10.35
CA VAL A 149 -3.20 -12.38 9.69
C VAL A 149 -4.25 -12.86 10.69
N ARG A 150 -5.52 -12.59 10.37
CA ARG A 150 -6.67 -13.15 11.07
C ARG A 150 -7.54 -14.00 10.14
N GLY A 151 -7.39 -13.81 8.84
CA GLY A 151 -8.17 -14.42 7.78
C GLY A 151 -8.95 -13.39 6.95
N GLY A 152 -9.64 -13.87 5.92
CA GLY A 152 -10.44 -13.06 5.01
C GLY A 152 -9.67 -12.46 3.81
N PRO A 153 -10.38 -11.76 2.89
CA PRO A 153 -9.81 -11.26 1.64
C PRO A 153 -8.64 -10.29 1.83
N SER A 154 -8.75 -9.38 2.81
CA SER A 154 -7.68 -8.41 3.10
C SER A 154 -6.40 -9.06 3.59
N ALA A 155 -6.49 -10.17 4.34
CA ALA A 155 -5.31 -10.94 4.74
C ALA A 155 -4.67 -11.67 3.56
N GLN A 156 -5.49 -12.18 2.63
CA GLN A 156 -5.01 -12.80 1.40
C GLN A 156 -4.28 -11.78 0.51
N LEU A 157 -4.84 -10.58 0.35
CA LEU A 157 -4.19 -9.50 -0.40
C LEU A 157 -2.86 -9.10 0.26
N ALA A 158 -2.86 -8.85 1.57
CA ALA A 158 -1.66 -8.49 2.31
C ALA A 158 -0.55 -9.56 2.14
N LEU A 159 -0.92 -10.83 2.22
CA LEU A 159 0.01 -11.93 2.07
C LEU A 159 0.58 -12.03 0.64
N ARG A 160 -0.26 -11.86 -0.39
CA ARG A 160 0.21 -11.83 -1.79
C ARG A 160 1.18 -10.68 -2.05
N LEU A 161 0.86 -9.46 -1.58
CA LEU A 161 1.73 -8.30 -1.74
C LEU A 161 3.06 -8.50 -1.00
N ALA A 162 3.03 -8.99 0.23
CA ALA A 162 4.22 -9.30 1.00
C ALA A 162 5.09 -10.38 0.33
N ALA A 163 4.48 -11.43 -0.20
CA ALA A 163 5.19 -12.48 -0.92
C ALA A 163 5.90 -11.95 -2.18
N THR A 164 5.26 -11.03 -2.93
CA THR A 164 5.91 -10.34 -4.06
C THR A 164 7.14 -9.55 -3.59
N VAL A 165 7.02 -8.80 -2.50
CA VAL A 165 8.16 -8.05 -1.93
C VAL A 165 9.28 -9.03 -1.54
N CYS A 166 8.97 -10.11 -0.84
CA CYS A 166 9.97 -11.08 -0.40
C CYS A 166 10.67 -11.77 -1.58
N LYS A 167 9.91 -12.13 -2.63
CA LYS A 167 10.46 -12.74 -3.84
C LYS A 167 11.47 -11.83 -4.54
N GLU A 168 11.15 -10.55 -4.66
CA GLU A 168 11.99 -9.56 -5.36
C GLU A 168 13.19 -9.05 -4.53
N THR A 169 13.05 -9.04 -3.20
CA THR A 169 14.10 -8.52 -2.31
C THR A 169 14.97 -9.59 -1.66
N GLY A 170 14.54 -10.87 -1.71
CA GLY A 170 15.16 -11.95 -0.94
C GLY A 170 14.86 -11.89 0.56
N ALA A 171 13.90 -11.06 0.99
CA ALA A 171 13.53 -10.91 2.39
C ALA A 171 12.78 -12.16 2.91
N GLU A 172 12.91 -12.43 4.21
CA GLU A 172 12.15 -13.49 4.88
C GLU A 172 10.68 -13.07 5.04
N LEU A 173 9.74 -13.95 4.67
CA LEU A 173 8.31 -13.74 4.92
C LEU A 173 7.90 -14.37 6.24
N CYS A 174 7.51 -13.53 7.20
CA CYS A 174 7.02 -13.94 8.51
C CYS A 174 5.51 -13.71 8.60
N VAL A 175 4.74 -14.77 8.81
CA VAL A 175 3.28 -14.68 8.96
C VAL A 175 2.90 -14.93 10.40
N LEU A 176 2.26 -13.93 11.02
CA LEU A 176 1.92 -13.92 12.44
C LEU A 176 0.42 -14.18 12.64
N HIS A 177 0.10 -15.15 13.48
CA HIS A 177 -1.24 -15.35 14.02
C HIS A 177 -1.25 -15.22 15.53
N ILE A 178 -2.26 -14.54 16.08
CA ILE A 178 -2.38 -14.29 17.52
C ILE A 178 -3.66 -14.91 18.03
N PHE A 179 -3.51 -15.92 18.89
CA PHE A 179 -4.64 -16.55 19.56
C PHE A 179 -5.04 -15.77 20.82
N ASN A 180 -6.35 -15.71 21.07
CA ASN A 180 -6.84 -15.22 22.35
C ASN A 180 -6.57 -16.28 23.43
N PRO A 181 -5.99 -15.95 24.60
CA PRO A 181 -5.75 -16.92 25.68
C PRO A 181 -7.00 -17.62 26.20
N ARG A 182 -8.19 -17.03 25.95
CA ARG A 182 -9.49 -17.60 26.37
C ARG A 182 -10.17 -18.41 25.29
N ILE A 183 -9.50 -18.71 24.18
CA ILE A 183 -10.08 -19.49 23.08
C ILE A 183 -10.28 -20.95 23.52
N SER A 184 -11.38 -21.58 23.11
CA SER A 184 -11.57 -23.01 23.32
C SER A 184 -10.60 -23.82 22.45
N ALA A 185 -10.23 -25.02 22.92
CA ALA A 185 -9.33 -25.91 22.18
C ALA A 185 -9.85 -26.26 20.77
N GLU A 186 -11.18 -26.37 20.61
CA GLU A 186 -11.79 -26.63 19.31
C GLU A 186 -11.68 -25.45 18.37
N SER A 187 -11.96 -24.23 18.85
CA SER A 187 -11.81 -23.00 18.06
C SER A 187 -10.35 -22.74 17.71
N GLN A 188 -9.42 -23.00 18.62
CA GLN A 188 -7.98 -22.87 18.38
C GLN A 188 -7.54 -23.80 17.24
N LYS A 189 -7.96 -25.06 17.21
CA LYS A 189 -7.65 -25.99 16.12
C LYS A 189 -8.21 -25.52 14.77
N ARG A 190 -9.41 -24.94 14.76
CA ARG A 190 -10.01 -24.38 13.53
C ARG A 190 -9.22 -23.17 13.02
N GLU A 191 -8.87 -22.24 13.90
CA GLU A 191 -8.06 -21.07 13.55
C GLU A 191 -6.66 -21.47 13.08
N GLU A 192 -6.03 -22.44 13.74
CA GLU A 192 -4.71 -22.95 13.34
C GLU A 192 -4.76 -23.60 11.95
N SER A 193 -5.77 -24.42 11.67
CA SER A 193 -5.96 -25.01 10.35
C SER A 193 -6.16 -23.94 9.27
N ALA A 194 -6.99 -22.93 9.55
CA ALA A 194 -7.20 -21.81 8.64
C ALA A 194 -5.92 -20.98 8.41
N PHE A 195 -5.13 -20.76 9.45
CA PHE A 195 -3.84 -20.09 9.40
C PHE A 195 -2.83 -20.87 8.53
N LEU A 196 -2.71 -22.18 8.74
CA LEU A 196 -1.85 -23.04 7.93
C LEU A 196 -2.26 -23.01 6.46
N LYS A 197 -3.56 -23.14 6.17
CA LYS A 197 -4.08 -23.06 4.81
C LYS A 197 -3.78 -21.71 4.16
N LEU A 198 -4.02 -20.61 4.86
CA LEU A 198 -3.76 -19.27 4.36
C LEU A 198 -2.27 -19.05 4.09
N SER A 199 -1.40 -19.39 5.05
CA SER A 199 0.05 -19.21 4.91
C SER A 199 0.69 -20.11 3.85
N SER A 200 -0.02 -21.10 3.34
CA SER A 200 0.42 -21.98 2.25
C SER A 200 -0.09 -21.54 0.87
N THR A 201 -0.78 -20.39 0.77
CA THR A 201 -1.30 -19.88 -0.52
C THR A 201 -0.24 -19.15 -1.35
N VAL A 202 0.92 -18.87 -0.79
CA VAL A 202 2.02 -18.17 -1.47
C VAL A 202 3.16 -19.12 -1.80
N ASP A 203 3.87 -18.82 -2.87
CA ASP A 203 4.94 -19.63 -3.47
C ASP A 203 6.35 -19.25 -2.98
N VAL A 204 6.44 -18.61 -1.81
CA VAL A 204 7.70 -18.29 -1.12
C VAL A 204 7.78 -18.99 0.22
N PRO A 205 8.98 -19.27 0.75
CA PRO A 205 9.14 -19.82 2.09
C PRO A 205 8.50 -18.92 3.14
N VAL A 206 7.73 -19.51 4.06
CA VAL A 206 7.00 -18.78 5.10
C VAL A 206 7.49 -19.23 6.49
N ARG A 207 8.00 -18.30 7.28
CA ARG A 207 8.18 -18.48 8.72
C ARG A 207 6.86 -18.17 9.44
N ARG A 208 6.27 -19.18 10.06
CA ARG A 208 5.01 -19.05 10.80
C ARG A 208 5.29 -18.72 12.25
N ILE A 209 4.64 -17.67 12.76
CA ILE A 209 4.75 -17.21 14.13
C ILE A 209 3.35 -17.27 14.75
N THR A 210 3.24 -17.93 15.91
CA THR A 210 1.99 -17.98 16.68
C THR A 210 2.24 -17.45 18.08
N LEU A 211 1.37 -16.55 18.54
CA LEU A 211 1.45 -15.95 19.87
C LEU A 211 0.11 -16.10 20.60
N LEU A 212 0.17 -16.18 21.91
CA LEU A 212 -0.99 -16.06 22.79
C LEU A 212 -1.01 -14.65 23.38
N SER A 213 -2.04 -13.86 23.13
CA SER A 213 -2.16 -12.51 23.71
C SER A 213 -3.60 -12.07 23.84
N ALA A 214 -3.91 -11.42 24.95
CA ALA A 214 -5.19 -10.76 25.17
C ALA A 214 -5.29 -9.43 24.36
N SER A 215 -4.15 -8.82 24.02
CA SER A 215 -4.05 -7.61 23.21
C SER A 215 -3.35 -7.91 21.89
N VAL A 216 -4.15 -8.09 20.83
CA VAL A 216 -3.65 -8.32 19.46
C VAL A 216 -2.76 -7.16 19.02
N ARG A 217 -3.19 -5.92 19.29
CA ARG A 217 -2.44 -4.71 18.92
C ARG A 217 -1.04 -4.67 19.53
N GLU A 218 -0.93 -4.89 20.83
CA GLU A 218 0.37 -4.85 21.52
C GLU A 218 1.29 -5.99 21.07
N ALA A 219 0.74 -7.18 20.83
CA ALA A 219 1.49 -8.29 20.30
C ALA A 219 2.06 -7.99 18.91
N ILE A 220 1.28 -7.39 18.03
CA ILE A 220 1.75 -6.98 16.70
C ILE A 220 2.83 -5.88 16.81
N ILE A 221 2.63 -4.85 17.63
CA ILE A 221 3.61 -3.77 17.81
C ILE A 221 4.96 -4.33 18.30
N ARG A 222 4.92 -5.23 19.26
CA ARG A 222 6.13 -5.86 19.81
C ARG A 222 6.88 -6.68 18.76
N GLU A 223 6.15 -7.48 17.99
CA GLU A 223 6.74 -8.29 16.92
C GLU A 223 7.24 -7.43 15.76
N ALA A 224 6.49 -6.39 15.41
CA ALA A 224 6.84 -5.46 14.35
C ALA A 224 8.20 -4.77 14.54
N ALA A 225 8.61 -4.54 15.78
CA ALA A 225 9.92 -3.95 16.11
C ALA A 225 11.12 -4.81 15.66
N GLN A 226 10.90 -6.10 15.35
CA GLN A 226 11.94 -7.03 14.90
C GLN A 226 12.02 -7.11 13.35
N HIS A 227 11.15 -6.41 12.63
CA HIS A 227 11.02 -6.50 11.17
C HIS A 227 11.17 -5.12 10.52
N GLN A 228 11.69 -5.08 9.29
CA GLN A 228 11.86 -3.84 8.54
C GLN A 228 10.58 -3.42 7.80
N MET A 229 9.68 -4.35 7.56
CA MET A 229 8.40 -4.06 6.91
C MET A 229 7.26 -4.80 7.59
N VAL A 230 6.14 -4.12 7.75
CA VAL A 230 4.88 -4.73 8.22
C VAL A 230 3.81 -4.50 7.17
N VAL A 231 3.14 -5.57 6.74
CA VAL A 231 2.03 -5.51 5.79
C VAL A 231 0.75 -5.93 6.51
N LEU A 232 -0.20 -5.02 6.58
CA LEU A 232 -1.45 -5.21 7.31
C LEU A 232 -2.63 -5.27 6.34
N GLY A 233 -3.44 -6.32 6.42
CA GLY A 233 -4.75 -6.32 5.80
C GLY A 233 -5.69 -5.38 6.55
N ALA A 234 -6.26 -4.41 5.84
CA ALA A 234 -7.26 -3.51 6.41
C ALA A 234 -8.66 -3.97 6.05
N THR A 235 -9.55 -4.04 7.04
CA THR A 235 -10.98 -4.25 6.83
C THR A 235 -11.66 -2.89 6.91
N LEU A 236 -12.39 -2.55 5.87
CA LEU A 236 -13.20 -1.33 5.87
C LEU A 236 -14.41 -1.55 6.76
N SER A 237 -14.56 -0.78 7.81
CA SER A 237 -15.78 -0.76 8.60
C SER A 237 -16.77 0.20 7.94
N LEU A 238 -17.77 -0.34 7.25
CA LEU A 238 -18.85 0.43 6.62
C LEU A 238 -19.77 1.14 7.61
N MET A 239 -19.59 0.93 8.92
CA MET A 239 -20.53 1.41 9.94
C MET A 239 -20.20 2.76 10.57
N HIS A 240 -19.02 3.34 10.32
CA HIS A 240 -18.65 4.62 10.92
C HIS A 240 -17.97 5.53 9.90
N ARG A 241 -18.52 6.71 9.68
CA ARG A 241 -17.88 7.83 8.96
C ARG A 241 -16.93 8.58 9.91
N PRO A 242 -15.80 9.08 9.44
CA PRO A 242 -15.09 8.86 8.18
C PRO A 242 -14.28 7.56 8.20
N MET A 243 -13.94 7.07 7.04
CA MET A 243 -13.20 5.84 6.86
C MET A 243 -11.86 5.88 7.60
N VAL A 244 -11.83 5.19 8.69
CA VAL A 244 -10.61 5.01 9.48
C VAL A 244 -10.10 3.62 9.14
N LEU A 245 -8.88 3.53 8.65
CA LEU A 245 -8.09 2.31 8.79
C LEU A 245 -8.34 1.84 10.21
N GLY A 246 -8.82 0.62 10.42
CA GLY A 246 -9.23 0.15 11.74
C GLY A 246 -8.20 0.54 12.82
N ALA A 247 -8.62 0.72 14.05
CA ALA A 247 -7.77 1.24 15.13
C ALA A 247 -6.41 0.52 15.28
N THR A 248 -6.35 -0.75 14.89
CA THR A 248 -5.10 -1.56 14.92
C THR A 248 -4.09 -1.14 13.87
N PRO A 249 -4.40 -1.03 12.56
CA PRO A 249 -3.47 -0.52 11.55
C PRO A 249 -2.95 0.89 11.85
N VAL A 250 -3.82 1.81 12.29
CA VAL A 250 -3.42 3.17 12.67
C VAL A 250 -2.44 3.15 13.84
N ALA A 251 -2.76 2.40 14.90
CA ALA A 251 -1.89 2.31 16.07
C ALA A 251 -0.52 1.71 15.74
N ILE A 252 -0.47 0.69 14.89
CA ILE A 252 0.78 0.07 14.46
C ILE A 252 1.59 1.05 13.60
N ALA A 253 0.94 1.71 12.63
CA ALA A 253 1.59 2.71 11.79
C ALA A 253 2.15 3.89 12.62
N THR A 254 1.51 4.24 13.74
CA THR A 254 1.97 5.29 14.64
C THR A 254 3.10 4.82 15.55
N ALA A 255 3.03 3.60 16.07
CA ALA A 255 4.02 3.06 17.01
C ALA A 255 5.32 2.55 16.32
N ALA A 256 5.25 2.18 15.05
CA ALA A 256 6.40 1.72 14.26
C ALA A 256 7.30 2.88 13.76
N ILE A 257 7.12 4.09 14.31
CA ILE A 257 8.04 5.21 14.06
C ILE A 257 9.10 5.14 15.15
N PRO A 258 10.36 4.81 14.85
CA PRO A 258 11.45 5.17 15.76
C PRO A 258 11.49 6.70 15.90
N PRO A 259 11.86 7.22 17.06
CA PRO A 259 11.93 8.65 17.32
C PRO A 259 12.91 9.37 16.40
#